data_d15784315df11f895b1b6796bf55ef27
#
_entry.id   d15784315df11f895b1b6796bf55ef27
#
_cell.length_a   1.000
_cell.length_b   1.000
_cell.length_c   1.000
_cell.angle_alpha   90.00
_cell.angle_beta   90.00
_cell.angle_gamma   90.00
#
_symmetry.space_group_name_H-M   'P 1'
#
loop_
_entity.id
_entity.type
_entity.pdbx_description
1 polymer ?
#
loop_
_entity_poly.entity_id
_entity_poly.type
_entity_poly.pdbx_seq_one_letter_code
_entity_poly.pdbx_strand_id
1 'polypeptide(L)'
;MIIEVVLERLDVKHDVFSKIQTHRKKGSIVTSNTSTIPREQLVKGMSESFAKDFMITHFFNPPRYLRLLEIVSGSEVSSDKVQIVSDFCDINLGKEVVVCNDTPGFIGNRIGTYWTLVGMVEAFKSNLTVEEADAIMSRPIGAPKTGIFGLADVVGIDLIPHVTNSMISNLAKSDPYCVAYLEQEELGISQLFSDMVDAGYTGRKGKGGFYRLNSSSGSKVKESRNLKNGNYSISIKPKNLQSVRAAKRGLR
;
A
#
# COMPACT_ATOMS: atom_id res chain seq x y z
N MET A 1 13.25 17.81 14.39
CA MET A 1 12.32 17.34 13.36
C MET A 1 10.94 17.10 13.98
N ILE A 2 9.86 17.44 13.27
CA ILE A 2 8.47 17.22 13.67
C ILE A 2 7.85 16.32 12.61
N ILE A 3 7.23 15.20 12.99
CA ILE A 3 6.59 14.25 12.07
C ILE A 3 5.09 14.29 12.33
N GLU A 4 4.30 14.65 11.33
CA GLU A 4 2.85 14.63 11.38
C GLU A 4 2.34 13.25 10.94
N VAL A 5 1.43 12.66 11.74
CA VAL A 5 0.84 11.34 11.52
C VAL A 5 -0.66 11.31 11.83
N VAL A 6 -1.35 12.45 11.66
CA VAL A 6 -2.79 12.55 11.89
C VAL A 6 -3.59 11.91 10.74
N LEU A 7 -4.92 11.95 10.85
CA LEU A 7 -5.83 11.39 9.83
C LEU A 7 -5.47 11.87 8.42
N GLU A 8 -5.62 10.98 7.43
CA GLU A 8 -5.30 11.22 6.01
C GLU A 8 -6.41 12.09 5.36
N ARG A 9 -6.56 13.30 5.91
CA ARG A 9 -7.50 14.33 5.46
C ARG A 9 -6.77 15.68 5.40
N LEU A 10 -6.87 16.34 4.24
CA LEU A 10 -6.14 17.58 3.97
C LEU A 10 -6.49 18.71 4.94
N ASP A 11 -7.78 18.89 5.26
CA ASP A 11 -8.26 19.88 6.21
C ASP A 11 -7.66 19.68 7.62
N VAL A 12 -7.65 18.45 8.11
CA VAL A 12 -7.08 18.11 9.43
C VAL A 12 -5.57 18.36 9.45
N LYS A 13 -4.88 18.01 8.37
CA LYS A 13 -3.43 18.24 8.25
C LYS A 13 -3.11 19.74 8.19
N HIS A 14 -3.88 20.54 7.45
CA HIS A 14 -3.70 21.99 7.38
C HIS A 14 -3.91 22.67 8.74
N ASP A 15 -4.89 22.23 9.54
CA ASP A 15 -5.08 22.74 10.91
C ASP A 15 -3.86 22.46 11.78
N VAL A 16 -3.30 21.25 11.68
CA VAL A 16 -2.09 20.86 12.43
C VAL A 16 -0.88 21.65 11.93
N PHE A 17 -0.69 21.79 10.61
CA PHE A 17 0.42 22.57 10.05
C PHE A 17 0.36 24.04 10.42
N SER A 18 -0.81 24.64 10.48
CA SER A 18 -1.00 26.02 10.94
C SER A 18 -0.52 26.19 12.39
N LYS A 19 -0.84 25.24 13.27
CA LYS A 19 -0.36 25.21 14.66
C LYS A 19 1.16 25.00 14.73
N ILE A 20 1.69 24.04 13.96
CA ILE A 20 3.13 23.80 13.89
C ILE A 20 3.86 25.05 13.41
N GLN A 21 3.39 25.68 12.33
CA GLN A 21 3.98 26.89 11.77
C GLN A 21 4.11 28.02 12.81
N THR A 22 3.11 28.17 13.67
CA THR A 22 3.06 29.22 14.69
C THR A 22 4.00 28.94 15.87
N HIS A 23 4.18 27.67 16.26
CA HIS A 23 4.87 27.32 17.50
C HIS A 23 6.26 26.67 17.31
N ARG A 24 6.60 26.25 16.08
CA ARG A 24 7.90 25.60 15.80
C ARG A 24 9.06 26.59 15.93
N LYS A 25 10.23 26.10 16.33
CA LYS A 25 11.48 26.87 16.20
C LYS A 25 11.77 27.12 14.71
N LYS A 26 12.25 28.32 14.39
CA LYS A 26 12.69 28.67 13.03
C LYS A 26 13.71 27.64 12.53
N GLY A 27 13.51 27.15 11.31
CA GLY A 27 14.37 26.13 10.70
C GLY A 27 14.13 24.68 11.20
N SER A 28 13.11 24.45 12.05
CA SER A 28 12.71 23.06 12.36
C SER A 28 12.17 22.39 11.12
N ILE A 29 12.71 21.23 10.76
CA ILE A 29 12.19 20.41 9.67
C ILE A 29 10.86 19.79 10.11
N VAL A 30 9.85 19.91 9.24
CA VAL A 30 8.50 19.35 9.43
C VAL A 30 8.29 18.30 8.34
N THR A 31 7.77 17.15 8.72
CA THR A 31 7.44 16.10 7.77
C THR A 31 6.03 15.57 7.98
N SER A 32 5.41 15.05 6.92
CA SER A 32 4.15 14.31 6.98
C SER A 32 4.37 12.86 6.57
N ASN A 33 3.67 11.93 7.23
CA ASN A 33 3.66 10.51 6.87
C ASN A 33 2.49 10.19 5.92
N THR A 34 2.01 11.15 5.15
CA THR A 34 0.96 10.93 4.15
C THR A 34 1.37 9.85 3.16
N SER A 35 0.39 9.07 2.69
CA SER A 35 0.59 8.04 1.66
C SER A 35 -0.02 8.42 0.31
N THR A 36 -0.95 9.40 0.29
CA THR A 36 -1.80 9.66 -0.88
C THR A 36 -1.94 11.14 -1.22
N ILE A 37 -1.75 12.04 -0.25
CA ILE A 37 -1.93 13.48 -0.50
C ILE A 37 -0.62 14.06 -1.05
N PRO A 38 -0.64 14.66 -2.27
CA PRO A 38 0.53 15.30 -2.84
C PRO A 38 1.12 16.38 -1.92
N ARG A 39 2.45 16.45 -1.87
CA ARG A 39 3.15 17.45 -1.05
C ARG A 39 2.72 18.89 -1.41
N GLU A 40 2.53 19.15 -2.70
CA GLU A 40 2.08 20.46 -3.18
C GLU A 40 0.76 20.89 -2.51
N GLN A 41 -0.19 19.97 -2.36
CA GLN A 41 -1.45 20.24 -1.67
C GLN A 41 -1.26 20.48 -0.16
N LEU A 42 -0.33 19.75 0.46
CA LEU A 42 -0.05 19.88 1.90
C LEU A 42 0.55 21.24 2.26
N VAL A 43 1.38 21.83 1.40
CA VAL A 43 1.99 23.15 1.66
C VAL A 43 1.17 24.31 1.13
N LYS A 44 0.09 24.04 0.40
CA LYS A 44 -0.78 25.09 -0.16
C LYS A 44 -1.37 25.95 0.96
N GLY A 45 -1.16 27.26 0.87
CA GLY A 45 -1.61 28.22 1.88
C GLY A 45 -0.71 28.35 3.11
N MET A 46 0.35 27.55 3.21
CA MET A 46 1.38 27.72 4.24
C MET A 46 2.38 28.82 3.83
N SER A 47 3.16 29.33 4.80
CA SER A 47 4.20 30.32 4.49
C SER A 47 5.34 29.70 3.67
N GLU A 48 6.04 30.54 2.91
CA GLU A 48 7.24 30.14 2.17
C GLU A 48 8.31 29.50 3.10
N SER A 49 8.47 30.06 4.31
CA SER A 49 9.37 29.50 5.32
C SER A 49 8.95 28.10 5.76
N PHE A 50 7.65 27.82 5.84
CA PHE A 50 7.16 26.47 6.16
C PHE A 50 7.45 25.51 4.99
N ALA A 51 7.13 25.89 3.76
CA ALA A 51 7.35 25.07 2.57
C ALA A 51 8.83 24.70 2.39
N LYS A 52 9.75 25.64 2.66
CA LYS A 52 11.21 25.40 2.65
C LYS A 52 11.72 24.43 3.72
N ASP A 53 10.92 24.17 4.74
CA ASP A 53 11.26 23.26 5.83
C ASP A 53 10.40 21.97 5.81
N PHE A 54 9.51 21.81 4.81
CA PHE A 54 8.53 20.74 4.77
C PHE A 54 8.87 19.68 3.70
N MET A 55 8.78 18.42 4.08
CA MET A 55 8.88 17.27 3.18
C MET A 55 7.95 16.14 3.63
N ILE A 56 7.77 15.13 2.80
CA ILE A 56 7.12 13.89 3.20
C ILE A 56 8.19 12.89 3.63
N THR A 57 7.93 12.17 4.72
CA THR A 57 8.67 10.96 5.13
C THR A 57 7.67 9.82 5.23
N HIS A 58 7.55 9.05 4.15
CA HIS A 58 6.56 7.97 4.06
C HIS A 58 7.13 6.66 4.59
N PHE A 59 6.71 6.30 5.80
CA PHE A 59 7.04 5.03 6.44
C PHE A 59 6.05 3.96 6.01
N PHE A 60 6.55 2.75 5.78
CA PHE A 60 5.70 1.59 5.49
C PHE A 60 5.31 0.86 6.78
N ASN A 61 4.07 0.46 6.88
CA ASN A 61 3.52 -0.20 8.07
C ASN A 61 3.77 -1.73 8.03
N PRO A 62 4.28 -2.34 9.10
CA PRO A 62 4.63 -1.75 10.39
C PRO A 62 6.04 -1.10 10.37
N PRO A 63 6.15 0.18 10.77
CA PRO A 63 7.38 0.97 10.57
C PRO A 63 8.59 0.43 11.34
N ARG A 64 8.37 -0.32 12.40
CA ARG A 64 9.45 -0.97 13.16
C ARG A 64 10.20 -2.03 12.35
N TYR A 65 9.54 -2.70 11.42
CA TYR A 65 10.08 -3.86 10.71
C TYR A 65 10.42 -3.56 9.26
N LEU A 66 9.63 -2.71 8.61
CA LEU A 66 9.87 -2.33 7.21
C LEU A 66 10.94 -1.25 7.15
N ARG A 67 12.01 -1.55 6.40
CA ARG A 67 13.17 -0.67 6.30
C ARG A 67 12.96 0.46 5.31
N LEU A 68 12.17 0.26 4.26
CA LEU A 68 11.93 1.27 3.23
C LEU A 68 11.33 2.54 3.85
N LEU A 69 11.92 3.69 3.50
CA LEU A 69 11.41 5.02 3.78
C LEU A 69 11.54 5.86 2.52
N GLU A 70 10.43 6.45 2.09
CA GLU A 70 10.42 7.38 0.97
C GLU A 70 10.44 8.82 1.46
N ILE A 71 11.31 9.64 0.87
CA ILE A 71 11.36 11.09 1.12
C ILE A 71 10.90 11.81 -0.14
N VAL A 72 9.91 12.69 0.01
CA VAL A 72 9.46 13.58 -1.07
C VAL A 72 9.66 15.02 -0.63
N SER A 73 10.45 15.77 -1.40
CA SER A 73 10.73 17.18 -1.14
C SER A 73 10.30 18.05 -2.33
N GLY A 74 10.02 19.32 -2.08
CA GLY A 74 9.84 20.32 -3.13
C GLY A 74 11.17 20.94 -3.56
N SER A 75 11.18 21.62 -4.70
CA SER A 75 12.36 22.32 -5.22
C SER A 75 12.86 23.45 -4.31
N GLU A 76 12.01 23.98 -3.45
CA GLU A 76 12.33 25.02 -2.48
C GLU A 76 13.03 24.47 -1.22
N VAL A 77 13.02 23.15 -1.00
CA VAL A 77 13.71 22.52 0.13
C VAL A 77 15.19 22.32 -0.23
N SER A 78 16.10 22.82 0.60
CA SER A 78 17.53 22.66 0.34
C SER A 78 17.98 21.19 0.44
N SER A 79 18.94 20.80 -0.40
CA SER A 79 19.55 19.46 -0.39
C SER A 79 20.10 19.07 0.99
N ASP A 80 20.67 20.02 1.72
CA ASP A 80 21.21 19.79 3.06
C ASP A 80 20.13 19.30 4.04
N LYS A 81 18.90 19.85 3.95
CA LYS A 81 17.79 19.40 4.81
C LYS A 81 17.33 17.98 4.45
N VAL A 82 17.28 17.68 3.15
CA VAL A 82 16.96 16.33 2.68
C VAL A 82 18.02 15.35 3.19
N GLN A 83 19.31 15.72 3.09
CA GLN A 83 20.40 14.90 3.58
C GLN A 83 20.34 14.68 5.09
N ILE A 84 20.10 15.74 5.89
CA ILE A 84 19.97 15.64 7.35
C ILE A 84 18.85 14.65 7.74
N VAL A 85 17.70 14.69 7.05
CA VAL A 85 16.60 13.76 7.34
C VAL A 85 16.94 12.35 6.88
N SER A 86 17.59 12.22 5.72
CA SER A 86 18.04 10.93 5.20
C SER A 86 19.01 10.25 6.16
N ASP A 87 20.06 10.97 6.59
CA ASP A 87 21.07 10.46 7.52
C ASP A 87 20.45 10.09 8.87
N PHE A 88 19.57 10.93 9.39
CA PHE A 88 18.87 10.61 10.63
C PHE A 88 18.03 9.32 10.50
N CYS A 89 17.30 9.18 9.41
CA CYS A 89 16.44 8.01 9.20
C CYS A 89 17.25 6.73 8.93
N ASP A 90 18.36 6.83 8.19
CA ASP A 90 19.26 5.69 7.95
C ASP A 90 20.01 5.29 9.22
N ILE A 91 20.80 6.22 9.79
CA ILE A 91 21.73 5.92 10.89
C ILE A 91 20.98 5.63 12.20
N ASN A 92 19.98 6.46 12.56
CA ASN A 92 19.32 6.36 13.86
C ASN A 92 18.08 5.44 13.85
N LEU A 93 17.39 5.30 12.71
CA LEU A 93 16.19 4.49 12.59
C LEU A 93 16.41 3.20 11.78
N GLY A 94 17.58 3.01 11.16
CA GLY A 94 17.91 1.83 10.36
C GLY A 94 17.06 1.70 9.10
N LYS A 95 16.70 2.83 8.47
CA LYS A 95 15.89 2.86 7.25
C LYS A 95 16.75 2.79 6.00
N GLU A 96 16.19 2.20 4.96
CA GLU A 96 16.66 2.32 3.58
C GLU A 96 15.93 3.52 2.96
N VAL A 97 16.61 4.64 2.83
CA VAL A 97 16.00 5.89 2.38
C VAL A 97 16.04 6.00 0.87
N VAL A 98 14.90 6.31 0.27
CA VAL A 98 14.76 6.57 -1.17
C VAL A 98 14.12 7.93 -1.37
N VAL A 99 14.79 8.82 -2.11
CA VAL A 99 14.23 10.12 -2.50
C VAL A 99 13.35 9.93 -3.73
N CYS A 100 12.11 10.38 -3.64
CA CYS A 100 11.07 10.18 -4.64
C CYS A 100 10.54 11.52 -5.17
N ASN A 101 9.95 11.47 -6.36
CA ASN A 101 9.13 12.58 -6.87
C ASN A 101 7.78 12.64 -6.18
N ASP A 102 7.16 13.82 -6.16
CA ASP A 102 5.78 14.02 -5.67
C ASP A 102 4.77 13.51 -6.70
N THR A 103 4.69 12.20 -6.84
CA THR A 103 3.78 11.51 -7.77
C THR A 103 2.81 10.60 -7.00
N PRO A 104 1.59 10.35 -7.50
CA PRO A 104 0.61 9.53 -6.81
C PRO A 104 1.15 8.15 -6.42
N GLY A 105 1.13 7.85 -5.11
CA GLY A 105 1.63 6.60 -4.55
C GLY A 105 3.15 6.47 -4.48
N PHE A 106 3.90 7.54 -4.77
CA PHE A 106 5.36 7.62 -4.81
C PHE A 106 5.97 6.45 -5.62
N ILE A 107 6.85 5.63 -5.04
CA ILE A 107 7.42 4.45 -5.69
C ILE A 107 6.78 3.17 -5.14
N GLY A 108 6.81 2.98 -3.83
CA GLY A 108 6.43 1.70 -3.21
C GLY A 108 4.95 1.38 -3.36
N ASN A 109 4.07 2.32 -3.02
CA ASN A 109 2.63 2.11 -3.21
C ASN A 109 2.27 2.02 -4.70
N ARG A 110 2.92 2.83 -5.55
CA ARG A 110 2.71 2.81 -6.99
C ARG A 110 2.98 1.44 -7.61
N ILE A 111 4.14 0.87 -7.32
CA ILE A 111 4.54 -0.45 -7.83
C ILE A 111 3.71 -1.55 -7.17
N GLY A 112 3.56 -1.49 -5.84
CA GLY A 112 2.88 -2.53 -5.07
C GLY A 112 1.40 -2.67 -5.40
N THR A 113 0.69 -1.54 -5.54
CA THR A 113 -0.73 -1.56 -5.91
C THR A 113 -0.94 -1.99 -7.37
N TYR A 114 -0.08 -1.54 -8.29
CA TYR A 114 -0.12 -1.99 -9.68
C TYR A 114 0.12 -3.49 -9.81
N TRP A 115 1.16 -4.01 -9.14
CA TRP A 115 1.46 -5.44 -9.11
C TRP A 115 0.28 -6.25 -8.57
N THR A 116 -0.36 -5.79 -7.49
CA THR A 116 -1.51 -6.47 -6.91
C THR A 116 -2.72 -6.44 -7.86
N LEU A 117 -3.01 -5.29 -8.45
CA LEU A 117 -4.10 -5.09 -9.41
C LEU A 117 -3.97 -6.01 -10.62
N VAL A 118 -2.83 -5.96 -11.32
CA VAL A 118 -2.57 -6.79 -12.50
C VAL A 118 -2.59 -8.28 -12.13
N GLY A 119 -2.00 -8.64 -11.00
CA GLY A 119 -2.01 -10.04 -10.53
C GLY A 119 -3.43 -10.56 -10.26
N MET A 120 -4.32 -9.74 -9.71
CA MET A 120 -5.73 -10.11 -9.51
C MET A 120 -6.48 -10.22 -10.85
N VAL A 121 -6.31 -9.25 -11.74
CA VAL A 121 -6.90 -9.29 -13.10
C VAL A 121 -6.50 -10.57 -13.83
N GLU A 122 -5.23 -10.91 -13.82
CA GLU A 122 -4.73 -12.13 -14.48
C GLU A 122 -5.21 -13.42 -13.79
N ALA A 123 -5.35 -13.42 -12.46
CA ALA A 123 -5.92 -14.55 -11.73
C ALA A 123 -7.37 -14.82 -12.14
N PHE A 124 -8.18 -13.76 -12.30
CA PHE A 124 -9.57 -13.88 -12.77
C PHE A 124 -9.64 -14.36 -14.23
N LYS A 125 -8.87 -13.75 -15.14
CA LYS A 125 -8.79 -14.16 -16.56
C LYS A 125 -8.38 -15.62 -16.72
N SER A 126 -7.42 -16.06 -15.90
CA SER A 126 -6.86 -17.41 -15.96
C SER A 126 -7.66 -18.44 -15.14
N ASN A 127 -8.77 -18.04 -14.50
CA ASN A 127 -9.59 -18.88 -13.62
C ASN A 127 -8.78 -19.58 -12.50
N LEU A 128 -7.78 -18.90 -11.96
CA LEU A 128 -6.99 -19.43 -10.85
C LEU A 128 -7.78 -19.35 -9.54
N THR A 129 -7.46 -20.27 -8.63
CA THR A 129 -7.87 -20.15 -7.23
C THR A 129 -7.02 -19.10 -6.51
N VAL A 130 -7.52 -18.60 -5.37
CA VAL A 130 -6.80 -17.67 -4.50
C VAL A 130 -5.42 -18.22 -4.12
N GLU A 131 -5.35 -19.52 -3.81
CA GLU A 131 -4.11 -20.19 -3.42
C GLU A 131 -3.11 -20.33 -4.57
N GLU A 132 -3.58 -20.62 -5.78
CA GLU A 132 -2.73 -20.73 -6.98
C GLU A 132 -2.14 -19.37 -7.34
N ALA A 133 -2.97 -18.33 -7.38
CA ALA A 133 -2.52 -16.97 -7.64
C ALA A 133 -1.49 -16.51 -6.58
N ASP A 134 -1.77 -16.69 -5.29
CA ASP A 134 -0.82 -16.35 -4.23
C ASP A 134 0.46 -17.17 -4.28
N ALA A 135 0.39 -18.44 -4.66
CA ALA A 135 1.58 -19.28 -4.79
C ALA A 135 2.48 -18.82 -5.94
N ILE A 136 1.90 -18.36 -7.06
CA ILE A 136 2.64 -17.84 -8.22
C ILE A 136 3.19 -16.44 -7.90
N MET A 137 2.34 -15.56 -7.42
CA MET A 137 2.63 -14.14 -7.18
C MET A 137 3.27 -13.89 -5.80
N SER A 138 4.17 -14.76 -5.37
CA SER A 138 4.89 -14.66 -4.09
C SER A 138 6.38 -14.95 -4.26
N ARG A 139 6.96 -15.77 -3.39
CA ARG A 139 8.39 -16.08 -3.38
C ARG A 139 8.98 -16.49 -4.74
N PRO A 140 8.27 -17.20 -5.65
CA PRO A 140 8.83 -17.55 -6.97
C PRO A 140 9.31 -16.37 -7.79
N ILE A 141 8.70 -15.19 -7.61
CA ILE A 141 9.06 -13.94 -8.30
C ILE A 141 9.76 -12.93 -7.39
N GLY A 142 10.26 -13.36 -6.21
CA GLY A 142 10.89 -12.46 -5.24
C GLY A 142 9.90 -11.60 -4.42
N ALA A 143 8.60 -11.83 -4.55
CA ALA A 143 7.57 -11.09 -3.82
C ALA A 143 7.31 -11.67 -2.41
N PRO A 144 6.61 -10.94 -1.52
CA PRO A 144 6.27 -11.42 -0.18
C PRO A 144 5.51 -12.74 -0.20
N LYS A 145 5.74 -13.59 0.82
CA LYS A 145 5.12 -14.93 0.93
C LYS A 145 3.59 -14.93 0.99
N THR A 146 2.98 -13.81 1.24
CA THR A 146 1.52 -13.66 1.29
C THR A 146 0.85 -13.83 -0.07
N GLY A 147 1.58 -13.52 -1.16
CA GLY A 147 0.97 -13.36 -2.46
C GLY A 147 0.11 -12.08 -2.53
N ILE A 148 -0.79 -12.00 -3.50
CA ILE A 148 -1.61 -10.81 -3.77
C ILE A 148 -2.91 -10.79 -2.95
N PHE A 149 -3.64 -11.89 -2.89
CA PHE A 149 -4.89 -11.99 -2.12
C PHE A 149 -4.63 -12.01 -0.61
N GLY A 150 -3.62 -12.75 -0.16
CA GLY A 150 -3.21 -12.73 1.23
C GLY A 150 -2.62 -11.39 1.66
N LEU A 151 -2.03 -10.60 0.76
CA LEU A 151 -1.61 -9.23 1.01
C LEU A 151 -2.81 -8.30 1.17
N ALA A 152 -3.83 -8.42 0.31
CA ALA A 152 -5.09 -7.68 0.43
C ALA A 152 -5.74 -7.88 1.81
N ASP A 153 -5.73 -9.12 2.33
CA ASP A 153 -6.23 -9.42 3.68
C ASP A 153 -5.40 -8.79 4.80
N VAL A 154 -4.09 -8.60 4.59
CA VAL A 154 -3.21 -7.94 5.57
C VAL A 154 -3.40 -6.44 5.57
N VAL A 155 -3.47 -5.82 4.39
CA VAL A 155 -3.67 -4.38 4.21
C VAL A 155 -5.06 -3.97 4.71
N GLY A 156 -6.06 -4.76 4.38
CA GLY A 156 -7.47 -4.51 4.62
C GLY A 156 -8.19 -4.23 3.32
N ILE A 157 -9.17 -5.09 3.00
CA ILE A 157 -9.95 -5.03 1.76
C ILE A 157 -10.72 -3.71 1.65
N ASP A 158 -11.18 -3.17 2.76
CA ASP A 158 -11.86 -1.87 2.86
C ASP A 158 -10.98 -0.67 2.49
N LEU A 159 -9.65 -0.80 2.60
CA LEU A 159 -8.71 0.26 2.21
C LEU A 159 -8.41 0.27 0.70
N ILE A 160 -8.56 -0.86 0.02
CA ILE A 160 -8.22 -1.00 -1.41
C ILE A 160 -9.00 -0.01 -2.28
N PRO A 161 -10.34 0.13 -2.16
CA PRO A 161 -11.08 1.11 -2.97
C PRO A 161 -10.61 2.55 -2.75
N HIS A 162 -10.26 2.93 -1.52
CA HIS A 162 -9.76 4.29 -1.22
C HIS A 162 -8.41 4.56 -1.90
N VAL A 163 -7.49 3.61 -1.82
CA VAL A 163 -6.17 3.73 -2.49
C VAL A 163 -6.35 3.76 -4.00
N THR A 164 -7.17 2.87 -4.55
CA THR A 164 -7.46 2.82 -5.99
C THR A 164 -8.07 4.12 -6.49
N ASN A 165 -9.09 4.65 -5.80
CA ASN A 165 -9.72 5.93 -6.16
C ASN A 165 -8.72 7.10 -6.12
N SER A 166 -7.85 7.12 -5.12
CA SER A 166 -6.78 8.11 -5.07
C SER A 166 -5.83 8.02 -6.27
N MET A 167 -5.45 6.80 -6.67
CA MET A 167 -4.58 6.60 -7.84
C MET A 167 -5.25 7.05 -9.13
N ILE A 168 -6.45 6.53 -9.46
CA ILE A 168 -7.14 6.83 -10.73
C ILE A 168 -7.55 8.30 -10.86
N SER A 169 -7.80 8.98 -9.73
CA SER A 169 -8.15 10.41 -9.74
C SER A 169 -6.95 11.33 -10.00
N ASN A 170 -5.74 10.87 -9.73
CA ASN A 170 -4.53 11.67 -9.82
C ASN A 170 -3.57 11.22 -10.94
N LEU A 171 -3.85 10.10 -11.62
CA LEU A 171 -3.05 9.59 -12.72
C LEU A 171 -3.66 9.94 -14.07
N ALA A 172 -2.84 10.01 -15.12
CA ALA A 172 -3.32 10.15 -16.48
C ALA A 172 -4.14 8.90 -16.87
N LYS A 173 -5.21 9.08 -17.65
CA LYS A 173 -6.06 7.96 -18.12
C LYS A 173 -5.28 6.92 -18.94
N SER A 174 -4.21 7.33 -19.62
CA SER A 174 -3.30 6.44 -20.36
C SER A 174 -2.28 5.71 -19.50
N ASP A 175 -2.26 5.99 -18.20
CA ASP A 175 -1.36 5.31 -17.28
C ASP A 175 -1.68 3.82 -17.21
N PRO A 176 -0.67 2.92 -17.20
CA PRO A 176 -0.89 1.48 -17.10
C PRO A 176 -1.76 1.05 -15.90
N TYR A 177 -1.70 1.78 -14.78
CA TYR A 177 -2.56 1.52 -13.64
C TYR A 177 -4.04 1.75 -13.99
N CYS A 178 -4.35 2.87 -14.65
CA CYS A 178 -5.71 3.20 -15.04
C CYS A 178 -6.25 2.22 -16.09
N VAL A 179 -5.40 1.78 -17.02
CA VAL A 179 -5.76 0.76 -18.02
C VAL A 179 -6.10 -0.57 -17.32
N ALA A 180 -5.25 -1.04 -16.43
CA ALA A 180 -5.49 -2.28 -15.67
C ALA A 180 -6.72 -2.17 -14.75
N TYR A 181 -7.01 -0.97 -14.23
CA TYR A 181 -8.23 -0.73 -13.45
C TYR A 181 -9.50 -0.89 -14.30
N LEU A 182 -9.52 -0.45 -15.55
CA LEU A 182 -10.67 -0.69 -16.44
C LEU A 182 -10.93 -2.18 -16.64
N GLU A 183 -9.89 -2.97 -16.82
CA GLU A 183 -10.02 -4.44 -16.90
C GLU A 183 -10.55 -5.06 -15.59
N GLN A 184 -10.14 -4.51 -14.43
CA GLN A 184 -10.67 -4.90 -13.12
C GLN A 184 -12.17 -4.65 -13.02
N GLU A 185 -12.65 -3.49 -13.50
CA GLU A 185 -14.07 -3.14 -13.54
C GLU A 185 -14.86 -4.10 -14.44
N GLU A 186 -14.37 -4.35 -15.66
CA GLU A 186 -14.99 -5.27 -16.61
C GLU A 186 -15.13 -6.70 -16.06
N LEU A 187 -14.19 -7.14 -15.23
CA LEU A 187 -14.21 -8.45 -14.57
C LEU A 187 -15.05 -8.48 -13.29
N GLY A 188 -15.63 -7.35 -12.86
CA GLY A 188 -16.45 -7.26 -11.65
C GLY A 188 -15.67 -7.39 -10.33
N ILE A 189 -14.36 -7.21 -10.36
CA ILE A 189 -13.49 -7.35 -9.17
C ILE A 189 -13.76 -6.22 -8.17
N SER A 190 -14.03 -5.01 -8.63
CA SER A 190 -14.41 -3.90 -7.74
C SER A 190 -15.73 -4.16 -7.02
N GLN A 191 -16.71 -4.74 -7.71
CA GLN A 191 -17.97 -5.13 -7.08
C GLN A 191 -17.75 -6.23 -6.04
N LEU A 192 -16.89 -7.21 -6.32
CA LEU A 192 -16.52 -8.24 -5.35
C LEU A 192 -15.95 -7.62 -4.07
N PHE A 193 -15.08 -6.60 -4.18
CA PHE A 193 -14.54 -5.90 -3.00
C PHE A 193 -15.64 -5.21 -2.20
N SER A 194 -16.56 -4.50 -2.87
CA SER A 194 -17.70 -3.84 -2.20
C SER A 194 -18.57 -4.87 -1.46
N ASP A 195 -18.95 -5.95 -2.12
CA ASP A 195 -19.76 -7.01 -1.53
C ASP A 195 -19.08 -7.67 -0.32
N MET A 196 -17.75 -7.83 -0.39
CA MET A 196 -16.97 -8.37 0.74
C MET A 196 -16.98 -7.41 1.92
N VAL A 197 -16.77 -6.12 1.69
CA VAL A 197 -16.77 -5.09 2.73
C VAL A 197 -18.15 -4.98 3.39
N ASP A 198 -19.22 -4.93 2.61
CA ASP A 198 -20.61 -4.84 3.10
C ASP A 198 -20.99 -6.06 3.93
N ALA A 199 -20.48 -7.24 3.57
CA ALA A 199 -20.66 -8.47 4.35
C ALA A 199 -19.73 -8.57 5.58
N GLY A 200 -18.84 -7.60 5.80
CA GLY A 200 -17.90 -7.54 6.91
C GLY A 200 -16.61 -8.38 6.72
N TYR A 201 -16.32 -8.79 5.49
CA TYR A 201 -15.08 -9.48 5.12
C TYR A 201 -14.00 -8.46 4.73
N THR A 202 -13.46 -7.75 5.70
CA THR A 202 -12.48 -6.67 5.52
C THR A 202 -11.03 -7.12 5.66
N GLY A 203 -10.76 -8.41 5.61
CA GLY A 203 -9.44 -8.99 5.80
C GLY A 203 -9.21 -9.45 7.25
N ARG A 204 -7.95 -9.48 7.70
CA ARG A 204 -7.57 -10.02 9.01
C ARG A 204 -8.20 -9.31 10.21
N LYS A 205 -8.58 -8.07 10.06
CA LYS A 205 -9.23 -7.24 11.10
C LYS A 205 -10.75 -7.47 11.20
N GLY A 206 -11.36 -8.10 10.19
CA GLY A 206 -12.79 -8.39 10.13
C GLY A 206 -13.12 -9.87 10.30
N LYS A 207 -14.22 -10.30 9.68
CA LYS A 207 -14.65 -11.72 9.67
C LYS A 207 -13.71 -12.64 8.86
N GLY A 208 -12.68 -12.12 8.24
CA GLY A 208 -11.80 -12.71 7.26
C GLY A 208 -11.78 -11.89 5.98
N GLY A 209 -11.20 -12.42 4.93
CA GLY A 209 -11.11 -11.81 3.61
C GLY A 209 -11.11 -12.88 2.53
N PHE A 210 -10.13 -12.88 1.65
CA PHE A 210 -9.91 -14.00 0.72
C PHE A 210 -9.54 -15.29 1.45
N TYR A 211 -8.95 -15.13 2.64
CA TYR A 211 -8.77 -16.22 3.61
C TYR A 211 -9.47 -15.90 4.92
N ARG A 212 -9.95 -16.97 5.58
CA ARG A 212 -10.48 -16.87 6.93
C ARG A 212 -10.09 -18.08 7.78
N LEU A 213 -10.21 -17.93 9.10
CA LEU A 213 -10.10 -19.05 10.04
C LEU A 213 -11.51 -19.42 10.51
N ASN A 214 -11.96 -20.62 10.17
CA ASN A 214 -13.21 -21.17 10.64
C ASN A 214 -12.95 -22.00 11.92
N SER A 215 -13.70 -21.72 13.00
CA SER A 215 -13.57 -22.39 14.29
C SER A 215 -14.81 -23.23 14.65
N SER A 216 -15.79 -23.37 13.73
CA SER A 216 -17.07 -24.03 14.01
C SER A 216 -16.97 -25.54 14.31
N SER A 217 -15.85 -26.18 13.92
CA SER A 217 -15.59 -27.60 14.16
C SER A 217 -14.72 -27.90 15.40
N GLY A 218 -14.52 -26.92 16.29
CA GLY A 218 -13.66 -27.07 17.49
C GLY A 218 -12.15 -26.92 17.20
N SER A 219 -11.74 -26.97 15.95
CA SER A 219 -10.35 -26.69 15.51
C SER A 219 -10.35 -25.54 14.51
N LYS A 220 -9.26 -24.73 14.51
CA LYS A 220 -9.11 -23.63 13.54
C LYS A 220 -8.74 -24.19 12.17
N VAL A 221 -9.66 -24.13 11.23
CA VAL A 221 -9.44 -24.55 9.84
C VAL A 221 -9.27 -23.29 8.99
N LYS A 222 -8.19 -23.24 8.20
CA LYS A 222 -8.00 -22.18 7.21
C LYS A 222 -8.85 -22.47 5.98
N GLU A 223 -9.69 -21.52 5.63
CA GLU A 223 -10.50 -21.54 4.41
C GLU A 223 -10.10 -20.42 3.46
N SER A 224 -10.37 -20.63 2.17
CA SER A 224 -10.19 -19.65 1.11
C SER A 224 -11.48 -19.41 0.35
N ARG A 225 -11.61 -18.20 -0.18
CA ARG A 225 -12.78 -17.78 -0.94
C ARG A 225 -12.66 -18.25 -2.39
N ASN A 226 -13.71 -18.84 -2.92
CA ASN A 226 -13.84 -19.09 -4.34
C ASN A 226 -14.17 -17.77 -5.06
N LEU A 227 -13.36 -17.38 -6.04
CA LEU A 227 -13.48 -16.10 -6.74
C LEU A 227 -14.74 -16.00 -7.62
N LYS A 228 -15.32 -17.15 -8.04
CA LYS A 228 -16.50 -17.17 -8.92
C LYS A 228 -17.82 -17.08 -8.17
N ASN A 229 -17.94 -17.82 -7.06
CA ASN A 229 -19.22 -17.95 -6.35
C ASN A 229 -19.21 -17.39 -4.93
N GLY A 230 -18.07 -16.91 -4.46
CA GLY A 230 -17.92 -16.31 -3.14
C GLY A 230 -17.94 -17.28 -1.95
N ASN A 231 -18.11 -18.58 -2.18
CA ASN A 231 -18.14 -19.58 -1.12
C ASN A 231 -16.74 -19.84 -0.54
N TYR A 232 -16.71 -20.25 0.73
CA TYR A 232 -15.49 -20.67 1.37
C TYR A 232 -15.36 -22.18 1.40
N SER A 233 -14.16 -22.68 1.16
CA SER A 233 -13.78 -24.08 1.30
C SER A 233 -12.42 -24.21 1.97
N ILE A 234 -12.08 -25.41 2.42
CA ILE A 234 -10.77 -25.68 3.05
C ILE A 234 -9.67 -25.26 2.09
N SER A 235 -8.78 -24.36 2.58
CA SER A 235 -7.66 -23.85 1.80
C SER A 235 -6.61 -24.95 1.57
N ILE A 236 -6.37 -25.26 0.30
CA ILE A 236 -5.42 -26.30 -0.11
C ILE A 236 -4.23 -25.66 -0.80
N LYS A 237 -3.05 -25.86 -0.23
CA LYS A 237 -1.82 -25.31 -0.80
C LYS A 237 -1.46 -26.03 -2.09
N PRO A 238 -1.35 -25.33 -3.24
CA PRO A 238 -1.06 -25.96 -4.51
C PRO A 238 0.36 -26.57 -4.50
N LYS A 239 0.45 -27.88 -4.82
CA LYS A 239 1.71 -28.63 -4.79
C LYS A 239 2.37 -28.73 -6.16
N ASN A 240 1.62 -28.57 -7.24
CA ASN A 240 2.02 -28.99 -8.60
C ASN A 240 2.25 -27.84 -9.60
N LEU A 241 2.25 -26.59 -9.15
CA LEU A 241 2.55 -25.45 -10.04
C LEU A 241 4.02 -25.48 -10.48
N GLN A 242 4.25 -25.45 -11.79
CA GLN A 242 5.58 -25.52 -12.39
C GLN A 242 6.48 -24.38 -11.93
N SER A 243 5.95 -23.14 -11.85
CA SER A 243 6.65 -21.96 -11.35
C SER A 243 7.13 -22.13 -9.90
N VAL A 244 6.29 -22.68 -9.03
CA VAL A 244 6.62 -22.93 -7.62
C VAL A 244 7.69 -24.03 -7.49
N ARG A 245 7.69 -25.04 -8.39
CA ARG A 245 8.72 -26.08 -8.44
C ARG A 245 10.05 -25.54 -8.94
N ALA A 246 10.03 -24.69 -9.98
CA ALA A 246 11.24 -24.08 -10.54
C ALA A 246 11.94 -23.19 -9.52
N ALA A 247 11.19 -22.33 -8.81
CA ALA A 247 11.74 -21.48 -7.77
C ALA A 247 12.39 -22.27 -6.62
N LYS A 248 11.83 -23.42 -6.23
CA LYS A 248 12.44 -24.28 -5.20
C LYS A 248 13.75 -24.93 -5.65
N ARG A 249 13.96 -25.11 -6.95
CA ARG A 249 15.21 -25.67 -7.51
C ARG A 249 16.30 -24.62 -7.66
N GLY A 250 15.93 -23.36 -7.95
CA GLY A 250 16.87 -22.24 -8.07
C GLY A 250 17.35 -21.67 -6.74
N LEU A 251 16.71 -22.02 -5.61
CA LEU A 251 17.07 -21.60 -4.25
C LEU A 251 17.96 -22.63 -3.52
N ARG A 252 18.52 -23.60 -4.23
CA ARG A 252 19.50 -24.58 -3.74
C ARG A 252 20.89 -24.30 -4.40
#